data_ea0c88b2b0c39f4cc482a07fa2940d45
#
_entry.id   ea0c88b2b0c39f4cc482a07fa2940d45
#
_cell.length_a   1.000
_cell.length_b   1.000
_cell.length_c   1.000
_cell.angle_alpha   90.00
_cell.angle_beta   90.00
_cell.angle_gamma   90.00
#
_symmetry.space_group_name_H-M   'P 1'
#
loop_
_entity.id
_entity.type
_entity.pdbx_description
1 polymer ?
#
loop_
_entity_poly.entity_id
_entity_poly.type
_entity_poly.pdbx_seq_one_letter_code
_entity_poly.pdbx_strand_id
1 'polypeptide(L)' 'MCGLVGEVAIDGRAVTGAVIEAMRDQIPHRGPDAAGLYVAPSGRAGLGFRRLKIVDLSNEANQPMASPDGRIQVVFN' A
#
# COMPACT_ATOMS: atom_id res chain seq x y z
N MET A 1 7.27 -12.95 -4.54
CA MET A 1 7.78 -11.61 -4.21
C MET A 1 6.63 -10.65 -4.03
N CYS A 2 6.75 -9.78 -3.04
CA CYS A 2 5.74 -8.76 -2.81
C CYS A 2 5.77 -7.68 -3.90
N GLY A 3 4.72 -6.91 -4.00
CA GLY A 3 4.66 -5.77 -4.90
C GLY A 3 4.10 -4.55 -4.19
N LEU A 4 4.54 -3.38 -4.58
CA LEU A 4 4.06 -2.13 -4.01
C LEU A 4 3.77 -1.11 -5.11
N VAL A 5 2.84 -0.22 -4.83
CA VAL A 5 2.50 0.91 -5.70
C VAL A 5 2.36 2.17 -4.84
N GLY A 6 2.50 3.31 -5.45
CA GLY A 6 2.29 4.57 -4.76
C GLY A 6 2.05 5.71 -5.72
N GLU A 7 1.42 6.76 -5.22
CA GLU A 7 1.18 7.98 -5.96
C GLU A 7 1.33 9.18 -5.03
N VAL A 8 1.99 10.21 -5.53
CA VAL A 8 2.06 11.51 -4.85
C VAL A 8 1.50 12.55 -5.80
N ALA A 9 0.50 13.30 -5.36
CA ALA A 9 -0.12 14.35 -6.16
C ALA A 9 0.56 15.69 -5.86
N ILE A 10 1.12 16.32 -6.89
CA ILE A 10 1.83 17.58 -6.75
C ILE A 10 1.11 18.75 -7.43
N ASP A 11 -0.02 18.46 -8.08
CA ASP A 11 -0.76 19.43 -8.91
C ASP A 11 -2.11 19.84 -8.30
N GLY A 12 -2.34 19.53 -7.03
CA GLY A 12 -3.58 19.86 -6.34
C GLY A 12 -4.70 18.85 -6.49
N ARG A 13 -4.51 17.80 -7.30
CA ARG A 13 -5.48 16.72 -7.38
C ARG A 13 -5.40 15.87 -6.11
N ALA A 14 -6.52 15.26 -5.73
CA ALA A 14 -6.52 14.31 -4.63
C ALA A 14 -6.20 12.91 -5.13
N VAL A 15 -5.36 12.21 -4.41
CA VAL A 15 -5.16 10.76 -4.57
C VAL A 15 -6.37 10.07 -3.96
N THR A 16 -6.96 9.13 -4.67
CA THR A 16 -8.11 8.38 -4.19
C THR A 16 -7.75 6.92 -3.94
N GLY A 17 -8.44 6.31 -2.99
CA GLY A 17 -8.26 4.88 -2.72
C GLY A 17 -8.56 4.03 -3.94
N ALA A 18 -9.54 4.44 -4.76
CA ALA A 18 -9.90 3.68 -5.96
C ALA A 18 -8.75 3.58 -6.96
N VAL A 19 -7.99 4.66 -7.15
CA VAL A 19 -6.84 4.66 -8.07
C VAL A 19 -5.72 3.76 -7.53
N ILE A 20 -5.41 3.90 -6.24
CA ILE A 20 -4.37 3.07 -5.62
C ILE A 20 -4.76 1.58 -5.68
N GLU A 21 -6.02 1.27 -5.40
CA GLU A 21 -6.51 -0.09 -5.49
C GLU A 21 -6.39 -0.65 -6.91
N ALA A 22 -6.75 0.16 -7.91
CA ALA A 22 -6.66 -0.25 -9.30
C ALA A 22 -5.22 -0.53 -9.71
N MET A 23 -4.27 0.31 -9.30
CA MET A 23 -2.85 0.07 -9.56
C MET A 23 -2.36 -1.19 -8.84
N ARG A 24 -2.70 -1.33 -7.56
CA ARG A 24 -2.31 -2.50 -6.76
C ARG A 24 -2.80 -3.79 -7.40
N ASP A 25 -4.01 -3.78 -7.91
CA ASP A 25 -4.63 -4.99 -8.45
C ASP A 25 -4.17 -5.33 -9.88
N GLN A 26 -3.27 -4.52 -10.45
CA GLN A 26 -2.57 -4.88 -11.69
C GLN A 26 -1.41 -5.84 -11.45
N ILE A 27 -1.00 -6.03 -10.20
CA ILE A 27 0.15 -6.89 -9.86
C ILE A 27 -0.21 -7.99 -8.86
N PRO A 28 -1.37 -8.66 -9.00
CA PRO A 28 -1.77 -9.70 -8.03
C PRO A 28 -0.84 -10.90 -8.02
N HIS A 29 -0.16 -11.16 -9.13
CA HIS A 29 0.80 -12.26 -9.25
C HIS A 29 2.05 -12.04 -8.37
N ARG A 30 2.33 -10.79 -7.96
CA ARG A 30 3.46 -10.46 -7.09
C ARG A 30 3.15 -10.75 -5.63
N GLY A 31 1.86 -10.72 -5.23
CA GLY A 31 1.46 -10.95 -3.85
C GLY A 31 0.00 -11.33 -3.75
N PRO A 32 -0.34 -12.63 -3.98
CA PRO A 32 -1.75 -13.05 -3.98
C PRO A 32 -2.34 -13.25 -2.58
N ASP A 33 -1.51 -13.27 -1.52
CA ASP A 33 -1.96 -13.70 -0.20
C ASP A 33 -2.64 -12.61 0.60
N ALA A 34 -2.25 -11.35 0.39
CA ALA A 34 -2.84 -10.22 1.09
C ALA A 34 -2.66 -8.94 0.29
N ALA A 35 -3.51 -7.97 0.56
CA ALA A 35 -3.45 -6.66 -0.08
C ALA A 35 -3.66 -5.58 0.96
N GLY A 36 -2.96 -4.47 0.83
CA GLY A 36 -3.08 -3.32 1.71
C GLY A 36 -3.22 -2.02 0.94
N LEU A 37 -3.75 -1.01 1.61
CA LEU A 37 -4.05 0.28 1.00
C LEU A 37 -3.98 1.36 2.06
N TYR A 38 -3.38 2.49 1.71
CA TYR A 38 -3.38 3.68 2.55
C TYR A 38 -3.45 4.92 1.69
N VAL A 39 -4.32 5.85 2.06
CA VAL A 39 -4.39 7.19 1.46
C VAL A 39 -4.22 8.19 2.59
N ALA A 40 -3.26 9.10 2.44
CA ALA A 40 -3.01 10.12 3.45
C ALA A 40 -4.24 11.00 3.64
N PRO A 41 -4.53 11.47 4.88
CA PRO A 41 -5.67 12.33 5.14
C PRO A 41 -5.67 13.60 4.29
N SER A 42 -4.49 14.11 3.92
CA SER A 42 -4.38 15.27 3.04
C SER A 42 -4.81 14.99 1.60
N GLY A 43 -4.93 13.73 1.21
CA GLY A 43 -5.19 13.34 -0.17
C GLY A 43 -4.00 13.53 -1.10
N ARG A 44 -2.80 13.77 -0.57
CA ARG A 44 -1.62 14.04 -1.40
C ARG A 44 -0.79 12.82 -1.72
N ALA A 45 -0.99 11.72 -1.01
CA ALA A 45 -0.21 10.50 -1.23
C ALA A 45 -1.05 9.27 -0.95
N GLY A 46 -0.74 8.19 -1.63
CA GLY A 46 -1.36 6.90 -1.39
C GLY A 46 -0.37 5.78 -1.63
N LEU A 47 -0.53 4.69 -0.90
CA LEU A 47 0.32 3.51 -1.00
C LEU A 47 -0.56 2.28 -1.11
N GLY A 48 -0.12 1.33 -1.95
CA GLY A 48 -0.77 0.03 -2.05
C GLY A 48 0.27 -1.09 -1.99
N PHE A 49 -0.15 -2.25 -1.53
CA PHE A 49 0.76 -3.37 -1.33
C PHE A 49 0.07 -4.69 -1.62
N ARG A 50 0.80 -5.59 -2.27
CA ARG A 50 0.42 -6.99 -2.46
C ARG A 50 1.45 -7.86 -1.78
N ARG A 51 1.02 -8.77 -0.92
CA ARG A 51 1.90 -9.59 -0.11
C ARG A 51 1.92 -11.03 -0.56
N LEU A 52 3.14 -11.60 -0.63
CA LEU A 52 3.36 -13.03 -0.74
C LEU A 52 3.86 -13.51 0.63
N LYS A 53 3.09 -14.36 1.31
CA LYS A 53 3.38 -14.81 2.66
C LYS A 53 4.32 -16.03 2.62
N ILE A 54 5.62 -15.75 2.58
CA ILE A 54 6.63 -16.81 2.54
C ILE A 54 7.26 -17.04 3.92
N VAL A 55 7.75 -15.97 4.55
CA VAL A 55 8.53 -16.06 5.80
C VAL A 55 7.65 -15.82 7.02
N ASP A 56 6.88 -14.75 7.02
CA ASP A 56 5.96 -14.41 8.10
C ASP A 56 4.53 -14.53 7.59
N LEU A 57 3.82 -15.53 8.09
CA LEU A 57 2.44 -15.80 7.67
C LEU A 57 1.42 -15.01 8.48
N SER A 58 1.85 -14.24 9.51
CA SER A 58 0.94 -13.46 10.33
C SER A 58 0.46 -12.21 9.61
N ASN A 59 -0.69 -11.69 10.06
CA ASN A 59 -1.22 -10.43 9.51
C ASN A 59 -0.45 -9.21 10.05
N GLU A 60 0.41 -9.38 11.05
CA GLU A 60 1.21 -8.29 11.59
C GLU A 60 2.24 -7.76 10.59
N ALA A 61 2.66 -8.60 9.64
CA ALA A 61 3.59 -8.19 8.59
C ALA A 61 2.90 -7.63 7.36
N ASN A 62 1.58 -7.47 7.37
CA ASN A 62 0.86 -6.84 6.26
C ASN A 62 1.20 -5.35 6.17
N GLN A 63 1.22 -4.85 4.95
CA GLN A 63 1.60 -3.47 4.67
C GLN A 63 0.45 -2.72 3.99
N PRO A 64 0.40 -1.38 4.03
CA PRO A 64 1.40 -0.51 4.67
C PRO A 64 1.43 -0.67 6.18
N MET A 65 2.64 -0.53 6.74
CA MET A 65 2.86 -0.58 8.19
C MET A 65 2.90 0.85 8.74
N ALA A 66 2.24 1.07 9.86
CA ALA A 66 2.15 2.40 10.46
C ALA A 66 3.05 2.50 11.69
N SER A 67 3.62 3.69 11.92
CA SER A 67 4.23 4.01 13.20
C SER A 67 3.15 4.02 14.31
N PRO A 68 3.53 3.91 15.59
CA PRO A 68 2.54 3.88 16.68
C PRO A 68 1.58 5.08 16.68
N ASP A 69 2.05 6.26 16.27
CA ASP A 69 1.23 7.47 16.20
C ASP A 69 0.51 7.64 14.85
N GLY A 70 0.71 6.72 13.91
CA GLY A 70 0.08 6.76 12.59
C GLY A 70 0.64 7.80 11.64
N ARG A 71 1.68 8.51 12.02
CA ARG A 71 2.21 9.62 11.21
C ARG A 71 3.12 9.18 10.08
N ILE A 72 3.66 7.97 10.18
CA ILE A 72 4.54 7.39 9.18
C ILE A 72 3.93 6.09 8.69
N GLN A 73 3.85 5.96 7.38
CA GLN A 73 3.41 4.73 6.72
C GLN A 73 4.52 4.24 5.81
N VAL A 74 4.76 2.94 5.79
CA VAL A 74 5.84 2.37 4.98
C VAL A 74 5.37 1.13 4.23
N VAL A 75 5.81 1.04 2.99
CA VAL A 75 5.75 -0.19 2.19
C VAL A 75 7.16 -0.49 1.70
N PHE A 76 7.50 -1.77 1.66
CA PHE A 76 8.81 -2.19 1.18
C PHE A 76 8.75 -3.63 0.68
N ASN A 77 9.68 -3.96 -0.16
CA ASN A 77 9.79 -5.32 -0.69
C ASN A 77 11.03 -6.01 -0.13
#